data_408a42a3657ea213f387c99728da7faf
#
_entry.id   408a42a3657ea213f387c99728da7faf
#
_cell.length_a   1.000
_cell.length_b   1.000
_cell.length_c   1.000
_cell.angle_alpha   90.00
_cell.angle_beta   90.00
_cell.angle_gamma   90.00
#
_symmetry.space_group_name_H-M   'P 1'
#
loop_
_entity.id
_entity.type
_entity.pdbx_description
1 polymer ?
#
loop_
_entity_poly.entity_id
_entity_poly.type
_entity_poly.pdbx_seq_one_letter_code
_entity_poly.pdbx_strand_id
1 'polypeptide(L)'
;VTGRTLAARDRRVLGAVAAQAATVLEQQRLAEQAAAARPALDADRMRTALLAAVGHDLRTPLASAKAAITSLRSDEVVLTPAEQAELLEAADTSLDRLARLVSDLLDMSRLQAGVVTVFPRRIALDELVPLVLDHMGVDHAAVTIAVPESLPTVHTDAALLERVLANLVANAIHYSPPGRPPIITGSALDGRVELRVVDHGPGIPHADRARVFAPFQRLGDHDNTVGVGLGLAVARGLTEALGGTLEPDDTPGGGLTMVVSLPCADSPGTDSLGIDPPEAHVLDDVAAEARLLP
;
A
#
# COMPACT_ATOMS: atom_id res chain seq x y z
N VAL A 1 3.97 68.31 -9.72
CA VAL A 1 4.18 68.06 -8.29
C VAL A 1 5.60 68.46 -7.96
N THR A 2 5.78 69.71 -7.46
CA THR A 2 7.06 70.25 -7.00
C THR A 2 7.41 69.63 -5.68
N GLY A 3 8.25 68.61 -5.69
CA GLY A 3 8.77 67.98 -4.49
C GLY A 3 9.74 68.87 -3.76
N ARG A 4 9.56 69.11 -2.44
CA ARG A 4 10.54 69.75 -1.59
C ARG A 4 11.88 69.00 -1.68
N THR A 5 12.96 69.70 -1.98
CA THR A 5 14.30 69.09 -1.98
C THR A 5 14.65 68.65 -0.56
N LEU A 6 14.86 67.35 -0.36
CA LEU A 6 15.24 66.74 0.94
C LEU A 6 16.62 67.25 1.36
N ALA A 7 16.78 67.59 2.63
CA ALA A 7 18.09 67.97 3.20
C ALA A 7 19.09 66.81 3.06
N ALA A 8 20.38 67.11 2.96
CA ALA A 8 21.42 66.11 2.74
C ALA A 8 21.46 65.04 3.87
N ARG A 9 21.03 65.40 5.08
CA ARG A 9 20.87 64.47 6.22
C ARG A 9 19.71 63.47 5.98
N ASP A 10 18.57 63.98 5.50
CA ASP A 10 17.38 63.15 5.27
C ASP A 10 17.59 62.19 4.10
N ARG A 11 18.32 62.58 3.07
CA ARG A 11 18.74 61.71 1.97
C ARG A 11 19.63 60.57 2.45
N ARG A 12 20.56 60.81 3.39
CA ARG A 12 21.41 59.74 3.96
C ARG A 12 20.60 58.73 4.80
N VAL A 13 19.68 59.24 5.61
CA VAL A 13 18.79 58.38 6.42
C VAL A 13 17.88 57.53 5.52
N LEU A 14 17.24 58.13 4.51
CA LEU A 14 16.40 57.41 3.53
C LEU A 14 17.23 56.40 2.76
N GLY A 15 18.45 56.70 2.35
CA GLY A 15 19.35 55.77 1.69
C GLY A 15 19.72 54.58 2.58
N ALA A 16 19.98 54.80 3.87
CA ALA A 16 20.26 53.71 4.82
C ALA A 16 19.02 52.82 5.06
N VAL A 17 17.85 53.45 5.23
CA VAL A 17 16.57 52.70 5.37
C VAL A 17 16.25 51.90 4.11
N ALA A 18 16.43 52.49 2.92
CA ALA A 18 16.22 51.81 1.66
C ALA A 18 17.18 50.61 1.46
N ALA A 19 18.46 50.78 1.83
CA ALA A 19 19.42 49.67 1.77
C ALA A 19 19.07 48.54 2.75
N GLN A 20 18.62 48.89 3.96
CA GLN A 20 18.19 47.90 4.93
C GLN A 20 16.91 47.18 4.51
N ALA A 21 15.95 47.91 3.96
CA ALA A 21 14.73 47.32 3.39
C ALA A 21 15.04 46.40 2.21
N ALA A 22 15.95 46.77 1.31
CA ALA A 22 16.38 45.91 0.18
C ALA A 22 17.01 44.59 0.70
N THR A 23 17.86 44.68 1.75
CA THR A 23 18.44 43.45 2.34
C THR A 23 17.39 42.53 2.93
N VAL A 24 16.41 43.08 3.67
CA VAL A 24 15.32 42.31 4.25
C VAL A 24 14.45 41.64 3.17
N LEU A 25 14.11 42.40 2.12
CA LEU A 25 13.34 41.85 0.96
C LEU A 25 14.11 40.75 0.25
N GLU A 26 15.41 40.89 0.06
CA GLU A 26 16.25 39.86 -0.56
C GLU A 26 16.31 38.60 0.30
N GLN A 27 16.46 38.73 1.62
CA GLN A 27 16.43 37.63 2.57
C GLN A 27 15.07 36.91 2.54
N GLN A 28 13.97 37.66 2.52
CA GLN A 28 12.62 37.08 2.41
C GLN A 28 12.46 36.31 1.11
N ARG A 29 12.87 36.85 -0.02
CA ARG A 29 12.82 36.21 -1.33
C ARG A 29 13.65 34.93 -1.36
N LEU A 30 14.87 34.93 -0.82
CA LEU A 30 15.71 33.74 -0.73
C LEU A 30 15.09 32.68 0.20
N ALA A 31 14.48 33.11 1.33
CA ALA A 31 13.77 32.20 2.22
C ALA A 31 12.54 31.54 1.54
N GLU A 32 11.77 32.33 0.79
CA GLU A 32 10.63 31.80 0.01
C GLU A 32 11.08 30.82 -1.07
N GLN A 33 12.15 31.15 -1.82
CA GLN A 33 12.73 30.24 -2.81
C GLN A 33 13.26 28.96 -2.18
N ALA A 34 13.94 29.04 -1.05
CA ALA A 34 14.41 27.88 -0.31
C ALA A 34 13.24 27.03 0.23
N ALA A 35 12.18 27.68 0.73
CA ALA A 35 10.97 26.97 1.15
C ALA A 35 10.26 26.27 0.01
N ALA A 36 10.18 26.88 -1.16
CA ALA A 36 9.59 26.29 -2.37
C ALA A 36 10.41 25.11 -2.92
N ALA A 37 11.74 25.13 -2.78
CA ALA A 37 12.62 24.06 -3.26
C ALA A 37 12.69 22.87 -2.29
N ARG A 38 12.41 23.05 -1.00
CA ARG A 38 12.48 21.98 0.02
C ARG A 38 11.64 20.74 -0.33
N PRO A 39 10.36 20.86 -0.73
CA PRO A 39 9.55 19.67 -1.05
C PRO A 39 10.17 18.81 -2.14
N ALA A 40 10.73 19.42 -3.19
CA ALA A 40 11.38 18.72 -4.28
C ALA A 40 12.66 17.98 -3.83
N LEU A 41 13.46 18.62 -2.98
CA LEU A 41 14.68 18.01 -2.43
C LEU A 41 14.35 16.86 -1.47
N ASP A 42 13.31 17.02 -0.67
CA ASP A 42 12.88 15.99 0.27
C ASP A 42 12.26 14.79 -0.48
N ALA A 43 11.52 15.04 -1.57
CA ALA A 43 11.03 13.99 -2.47
C ALA A 43 12.18 13.22 -3.14
N ASP A 44 13.22 13.91 -3.61
CA ASP A 44 14.37 13.26 -4.25
C ASP A 44 15.23 12.45 -3.25
N ARG A 45 15.45 12.99 -2.04
CA ARG A 45 16.10 12.25 -0.95
C ARG A 45 15.31 11.01 -0.56
N MET A 46 13.99 11.16 -0.41
CA MET A 46 13.09 10.05 -0.15
C MET A 46 13.23 8.99 -1.23
N ARG A 47 13.14 9.39 -2.51
CA ARG A 47 13.29 8.47 -3.66
C ARG A 47 14.62 7.73 -3.64
N THR A 48 15.72 8.41 -3.35
CA THR A 48 17.05 7.79 -3.28
C THR A 48 17.14 6.80 -2.10
N ALA A 49 16.66 7.17 -0.93
CA ALA A 49 16.60 6.28 0.23
C ALA A 49 15.71 5.04 -0.03
N LEU A 50 14.57 5.23 -0.73
CA LEU A 50 13.68 4.18 -1.17
C LEU A 50 14.39 3.18 -2.07
N LEU A 51 15.09 3.64 -3.11
CA LEU A 51 15.82 2.77 -4.04
C LEU A 51 16.91 1.98 -3.33
N ALA A 52 17.59 2.56 -2.35
CA ALA A 52 18.60 1.87 -1.55
C ALA A 52 17.99 0.78 -0.65
N ALA A 53 16.89 1.09 0.06
CA ALA A 53 16.18 0.14 0.91
C ALA A 53 15.62 -1.04 0.09
N VAL A 54 14.94 -0.73 -1.02
CA VAL A 54 14.42 -1.73 -1.97
C VAL A 54 15.54 -2.62 -2.51
N GLY A 55 16.66 -2.02 -2.92
CA GLY A 55 17.80 -2.79 -3.45
C GLY A 55 18.39 -3.76 -2.42
N HIS A 56 18.40 -3.39 -1.13
CA HIS A 56 18.81 -4.27 -0.04
C HIS A 56 17.81 -5.42 0.16
N ASP A 57 16.52 -5.08 0.24
CA ASP A 57 15.45 -6.03 0.58
C ASP A 57 15.10 -6.99 -0.58
N LEU A 58 15.41 -6.63 -1.82
CA LEU A 58 15.38 -7.55 -2.96
C LEU A 58 16.60 -8.50 -2.96
N ARG A 59 17.78 -8.01 -2.54
CA ARG A 59 19.01 -8.82 -2.55
C ARG A 59 18.98 -9.97 -1.56
N THR A 60 18.35 -9.77 -0.40
CA THR A 60 18.30 -10.78 0.67
C THR A 60 17.57 -12.05 0.22
N PRO A 61 16.30 -12.03 -0.22
CA PRO A 61 15.59 -13.24 -0.68
C PRO A 61 16.25 -13.83 -1.93
N LEU A 62 16.77 -12.99 -2.83
CA LEU A 62 17.50 -13.48 -4.01
C LEU A 62 18.74 -14.25 -3.62
N ALA A 63 19.52 -13.76 -2.64
CA ALA A 63 20.70 -14.44 -2.14
C ALA A 63 20.34 -15.76 -1.45
N SER A 64 19.26 -15.80 -0.64
CA SER A 64 18.77 -17.02 0.00
C SER A 64 18.34 -18.08 -0.99
N ALA A 65 17.52 -17.71 -1.99
CA ALA A 65 17.11 -18.63 -3.05
C ALA A 65 18.31 -19.16 -3.84
N LYS A 66 19.26 -18.26 -4.18
CA LYS A 66 20.49 -18.66 -4.88
C LYS A 66 21.36 -19.60 -4.04
N ALA A 67 21.49 -19.35 -2.74
CA ALA A 67 22.26 -20.21 -1.84
C ALA A 67 21.62 -21.61 -1.75
N ALA A 68 20.31 -21.71 -1.57
CA ALA A 68 19.58 -22.98 -1.53
C ALA A 68 19.77 -23.78 -2.82
N ILE A 69 19.59 -23.13 -3.99
CA ILE A 69 19.82 -23.78 -5.31
C ILE A 69 21.29 -24.18 -5.49
N THR A 70 22.23 -23.36 -5.02
CA THR A 70 23.67 -23.68 -5.11
C THR A 70 24.00 -24.92 -4.27
N SER A 71 23.46 -25.01 -3.05
CA SER A 71 23.62 -26.19 -2.18
C SER A 71 23.03 -27.46 -2.80
N LEU A 72 21.87 -27.37 -3.43
CA LEU A 72 21.23 -28.49 -4.16
C LEU A 72 22.06 -28.98 -5.36
N ARG A 73 22.86 -28.09 -5.97
CA ARG A 73 23.70 -28.41 -7.14
C ARG A 73 25.14 -28.81 -6.78
N SER A 74 25.48 -28.71 -5.49
CA SER A 74 26.82 -29.05 -5.04
C SER A 74 26.97 -30.57 -4.94
N ASP A 75 28.01 -31.12 -5.56
CA ASP A 75 28.37 -32.53 -5.44
C ASP A 75 29.24 -32.79 -4.20
N GLU A 76 29.62 -31.75 -3.45
CA GLU A 76 30.54 -31.87 -2.30
C GLU A 76 29.82 -32.43 -1.05
N VAL A 77 28.47 -32.31 -1.00
CA VAL A 77 27.64 -32.74 0.12
C VAL A 77 26.52 -33.65 -0.38
N VAL A 78 26.47 -34.85 0.15
CA VAL A 78 25.34 -35.78 -0.14
C VAL A 78 24.17 -35.38 0.75
N LEU A 79 23.20 -34.71 0.16
CA LEU A 79 21.97 -34.30 0.83
C LEU A 79 20.96 -35.45 0.89
N THR A 80 20.31 -35.62 2.01
CA THR A 80 19.17 -36.51 2.14
C THR A 80 17.95 -35.97 1.41
N PRO A 81 16.95 -36.79 1.06
CA PRO A 81 15.71 -36.30 0.44
C PRO A 81 14.98 -35.23 1.29
N ALA A 82 15.05 -35.31 2.61
CA ALA A 82 14.45 -34.33 3.52
C ALA A 82 15.19 -32.97 3.43
N GLU A 83 16.53 -32.98 3.48
CA GLU A 83 17.32 -31.75 3.32
C GLU A 83 17.16 -31.10 1.93
N GLN A 84 17.00 -31.92 0.87
CA GLN A 84 16.67 -31.42 -0.47
C GLN A 84 15.30 -30.74 -0.49
N ALA A 85 14.28 -31.33 0.15
CA ALA A 85 12.96 -30.74 0.27
C ALA A 85 12.98 -29.42 1.05
N GLU A 86 13.69 -29.35 2.17
CA GLU A 86 13.86 -28.12 2.96
C GLU A 86 14.54 -27.00 2.16
N LEU A 87 15.56 -27.31 1.38
CA LEU A 87 16.23 -26.32 0.51
C LEU A 87 15.34 -25.83 -0.63
N LEU A 88 14.52 -26.72 -1.22
CA LEU A 88 13.56 -26.35 -2.24
C LEU A 88 12.49 -25.42 -1.67
N GLU A 89 11.92 -25.76 -0.49
CA GLU A 89 10.96 -24.95 0.21
C GLU A 89 11.53 -23.56 0.59
N ALA A 90 12.78 -23.51 1.06
CA ALA A 90 13.47 -22.26 1.37
C ALA A 90 13.67 -21.38 0.11
N ALA A 91 13.99 -22.01 -1.04
CA ALA A 91 14.12 -21.30 -2.30
C ALA A 91 12.77 -20.74 -2.77
N ASP A 92 11.72 -21.55 -2.73
CA ASP A 92 10.37 -21.19 -3.14
C ASP A 92 9.81 -20.04 -2.28
N THR A 93 9.87 -20.17 -0.95
CA THR A 93 9.50 -19.11 0.00
C THR A 93 10.25 -17.79 -0.28
N SER A 94 11.54 -17.87 -0.62
CA SER A 94 12.34 -16.69 -0.93
C SER A 94 11.91 -16.02 -2.24
N LEU A 95 11.58 -16.82 -3.26
CA LEU A 95 11.07 -16.35 -4.56
C LEU A 95 9.68 -15.71 -4.43
N ASP A 96 8.79 -16.32 -3.64
CA ASP A 96 7.45 -15.75 -3.36
C ASP A 96 7.55 -14.41 -2.64
N ARG A 97 8.49 -14.30 -1.69
CA ARG A 97 8.77 -13.03 -1.03
C ARG A 97 9.24 -11.97 -2.04
N LEU A 98 10.14 -12.35 -2.95
CA LEU A 98 10.63 -11.45 -4.00
C LEU A 98 9.49 -11.00 -4.93
N ALA A 99 8.63 -11.91 -5.35
CA ALA A 99 7.48 -11.62 -6.21
C ALA A 99 6.53 -10.62 -5.53
N ARG A 100 6.23 -10.81 -4.24
CA ARG A 100 5.41 -9.87 -3.46
C ARG A 100 6.04 -8.49 -3.38
N LEU A 101 7.35 -8.39 -3.11
CA LEU A 101 8.06 -7.11 -3.07
C LEU A 101 8.00 -6.35 -4.39
N VAL A 102 8.21 -7.05 -5.52
CA VAL A 102 8.12 -6.46 -6.86
C VAL A 102 6.69 -5.96 -7.12
N SER A 103 5.68 -6.76 -6.76
CA SER A 103 4.29 -6.38 -6.93
C SER A 103 3.92 -5.14 -6.09
N ASP A 104 4.34 -5.08 -4.82
CA ASP A 104 4.09 -3.93 -3.95
C ASP A 104 4.74 -2.64 -4.47
N LEU A 105 5.94 -2.76 -5.06
CA LEU A 105 6.63 -1.64 -5.72
C LEU A 105 5.89 -1.12 -6.95
N LEU A 106 5.38 -2.03 -7.77
CA LEU A 106 4.60 -1.67 -8.96
C LEU A 106 3.28 -1.00 -8.56
N ASP A 107 2.58 -1.52 -7.55
CA ASP A 107 1.37 -0.92 -7.04
C ASP A 107 1.64 0.45 -6.43
N MET A 108 2.69 0.60 -5.63
CA MET A 108 3.11 1.90 -5.08
C MET A 108 3.47 2.90 -6.18
N SER A 109 4.14 2.44 -7.25
CA SER A 109 4.46 3.29 -8.40
C SER A 109 3.20 3.77 -9.13
N ARG A 110 2.20 2.90 -9.34
CA ARG A 110 0.91 3.23 -9.97
C ARG A 110 0.11 4.21 -9.10
N LEU A 111 0.08 3.98 -7.78
CA LEU A 111 -0.57 4.87 -6.82
C LEU A 111 0.06 6.28 -6.84
N GLN A 112 1.38 6.37 -6.81
CA GLN A 112 2.09 7.66 -6.85
C GLN A 112 1.91 8.41 -8.18
N ALA A 113 1.78 7.67 -9.29
CA ALA A 113 1.49 8.25 -10.60
C ALA A 113 0.01 8.64 -10.78
N GLY A 114 -0.89 8.25 -9.86
CA GLY A 114 -2.32 8.47 -10.00
C GLY A 114 -2.97 7.71 -11.16
N VAL A 115 -2.36 6.60 -11.59
CA VAL A 115 -2.80 5.83 -12.78
C VAL A 115 -3.44 4.48 -12.41
N VAL A 116 -3.96 4.36 -11.20
CA VAL A 116 -4.72 3.17 -10.79
C VAL A 116 -6.07 3.18 -11.49
N THR A 117 -6.29 2.24 -12.40
CA THR A 117 -7.58 2.04 -13.05
C THR A 117 -8.42 1.10 -12.21
N VAL A 118 -9.64 1.50 -11.87
CA VAL A 118 -10.58 0.72 -11.05
C VAL A 118 -11.70 0.22 -11.97
N PHE A 119 -12.00 -1.07 -11.90
CA PHE A 119 -13.09 -1.72 -12.60
C PHE A 119 -14.16 -2.19 -11.60
N PRO A 120 -15.04 -1.28 -11.14
CA PRO A 120 -15.96 -1.57 -10.06
C PRO A 120 -17.07 -2.53 -10.50
N ARG A 121 -17.37 -3.49 -9.64
CA ARG A 121 -18.50 -4.43 -9.77
C ARG A 121 -19.09 -4.73 -8.40
N ARG A 122 -20.29 -5.29 -8.37
CA ARG A 122 -20.89 -5.73 -7.11
C ARG A 122 -20.14 -6.97 -6.60
N ILE A 123 -19.66 -6.89 -5.36
CA ILE A 123 -18.88 -7.94 -4.70
C ILE A 123 -19.54 -8.28 -3.37
N ALA A 124 -19.76 -9.57 -3.14
CA ALA A 124 -20.13 -10.14 -1.86
C ALA A 124 -18.84 -10.43 -1.06
N LEU A 125 -18.72 -9.89 0.13
CA LEU A 125 -17.48 -9.96 0.91
C LEU A 125 -17.32 -11.31 1.62
N ASP A 126 -18.41 -11.98 1.94
CA ASP A 126 -18.45 -13.35 2.45
C ASP A 126 -17.91 -14.39 1.43
N GLU A 127 -18.03 -14.11 0.13
CA GLU A 127 -17.42 -14.92 -0.93
C GLU A 127 -15.96 -14.52 -1.21
N LEU A 128 -15.67 -13.22 -1.18
CA LEU A 128 -14.33 -12.72 -1.50
C LEU A 128 -13.29 -13.09 -0.41
N VAL A 129 -13.64 -12.98 0.88
CA VAL A 129 -12.67 -13.21 1.96
C VAL A 129 -12.10 -14.63 1.96
N PRO A 130 -12.90 -15.71 1.85
CA PRO A 130 -12.36 -17.06 1.71
C PRO A 130 -11.48 -17.22 0.48
N LEU A 131 -11.89 -16.67 -0.68
CA LEU A 131 -11.12 -16.72 -1.92
C LEU A 131 -9.74 -16.08 -1.78
N VAL A 132 -9.64 -14.97 -1.05
CA VAL A 132 -8.35 -14.31 -0.75
C VAL A 132 -7.44 -15.23 0.05
N LEU A 133 -7.96 -15.92 1.06
CA LEU A 133 -7.17 -16.87 1.87
C LEU A 133 -6.69 -18.04 1.03
N ASP A 134 -7.54 -18.58 0.14
CA ASP A 134 -7.18 -19.65 -0.80
C ASP A 134 -6.04 -19.20 -1.73
N HIS A 135 -6.15 -18.02 -2.34
CA HIS A 135 -5.11 -17.46 -3.21
C HIS A 135 -3.79 -17.17 -2.46
N MET A 136 -3.86 -16.86 -1.17
CA MET A 136 -2.67 -16.71 -0.33
C MET A 136 -2.05 -18.05 0.10
N GLY A 137 -2.73 -19.18 -0.14
CA GLY A 137 -2.31 -20.49 0.37
C GLY A 137 -2.37 -20.57 1.90
N VAL A 138 -3.21 -19.76 2.54
CA VAL A 138 -3.38 -19.74 3.99
C VAL A 138 -4.37 -20.82 4.40
N ASP A 139 -3.95 -21.67 5.35
CA ASP A 139 -4.87 -22.61 5.98
C ASP A 139 -6.01 -21.84 6.69
N HIS A 140 -7.25 -22.15 6.34
CA HIS A 140 -8.44 -21.55 6.95
C HIS A 140 -8.48 -21.72 8.47
N ALA A 141 -7.80 -22.72 9.02
CA ALA A 141 -7.64 -22.87 10.48
C ALA A 141 -6.71 -21.81 11.11
N ALA A 142 -5.88 -21.13 10.29
CA ALA A 142 -4.97 -20.09 10.76
C ALA A 142 -5.64 -18.69 10.85
N VAL A 143 -6.89 -18.54 10.37
CA VAL A 143 -7.65 -17.27 10.41
C VAL A 143 -9.11 -17.57 10.71
N THR A 144 -9.70 -16.85 11.64
CA THR A 144 -11.13 -16.96 11.92
C THR A 144 -11.92 -16.02 11.02
N ILE A 145 -12.82 -16.55 10.18
CA ILE A 145 -13.71 -15.77 9.34
C ILE A 145 -15.08 -15.63 10.02
N ALA A 146 -15.51 -14.39 10.28
CA ALA A 146 -16.80 -14.06 10.87
C ALA A 146 -17.49 -12.92 10.05
N VAL A 147 -17.52 -13.10 8.74
CA VAL A 147 -18.16 -12.19 7.78
C VAL A 147 -19.56 -12.74 7.51
N PRO A 148 -20.64 -12.04 7.89
CA PRO A 148 -22.00 -12.52 7.69
C PRO A 148 -22.40 -12.51 6.20
N GLU A 149 -23.09 -13.56 5.73
CA GLU A 149 -23.69 -13.62 4.39
C GLU A 149 -24.75 -12.53 4.14
N SER A 150 -25.29 -11.98 5.24
CA SER A 150 -26.29 -10.89 5.19
C SER A 150 -25.72 -9.50 4.97
N LEU A 151 -24.37 -9.38 4.82
CA LEU A 151 -23.77 -8.08 4.52
C LEU A 151 -24.22 -7.57 3.14
N PRO A 152 -24.48 -6.27 3.01
CA PRO A 152 -24.69 -5.66 1.69
C PRO A 152 -23.46 -5.87 0.80
N THR A 153 -23.70 -6.03 -0.49
CA THR A 153 -22.60 -6.02 -1.48
C THR A 153 -21.96 -4.64 -1.54
N VAL A 154 -20.66 -4.62 -1.86
CA VAL A 154 -19.92 -3.38 -2.13
C VAL A 154 -19.71 -3.20 -3.62
N HIS A 155 -19.66 -1.96 -4.10
CA HIS A 155 -19.35 -1.64 -5.49
C HIS A 155 -17.87 -1.29 -5.60
N THR A 156 -17.03 -2.26 -5.98
CA THR A 156 -15.58 -2.14 -5.90
C THR A 156 -14.87 -3.03 -6.91
N ASP A 157 -13.57 -2.84 -7.08
CA ASP A 157 -12.71 -3.74 -7.87
C ASP A 157 -12.23 -4.90 -6.99
N ALA A 158 -12.61 -6.12 -7.37
CA ALA A 158 -12.27 -7.32 -6.60
C ALA A 158 -10.77 -7.57 -6.52
N ALA A 159 -10.01 -7.34 -7.61
CA ALA A 159 -8.58 -7.61 -7.63
C ALA A 159 -7.81 -6.62 -6.73
N LEU A 160 -8.21 -5.35 -6.73
CA LEU A 160 -7.62 -4.35 -5.85
C LEU A 160 -7.99 -4.59 -4.38
N LEU A 161 -9.24 -4.98 -4.10
CA LEU A 161 -9.67 -5.30 -2.73
C LEU A 161 -9.00 -6.59 -2.22
N GLU A 162 -8.83 -7.60 -3.07
CA GLU A 162 -8.04 -8.80 -2.75
C GLU A 162 -6.61 -8.43 -2.32
N ARG A 163 -5.95 -7.50 -3.05
CA ARG A 163 -4.61 -7.00 -2.68
C ARG A 163 -4.61 -6.29 -1.33
N VAL A 164 -5.63 -5.48 -1.04
CA VAL A 164 -5.79 -4.84 0.28
C VAL A 164 -5.86 -5.90 1.37
N LEU A 165 -6.80 -6.85 1.23
CA LEU A 165 -7.02 -7.90 2.22
C LEU A 165 -5.79 -8.79 2.41
N ALA A 166 -5.13 -9.20 1.32
CA ALA A 166 -3.91 -10.00 1.39
C ALA A 166 -2.80 -9.30 2.21
N ASN A 167 -2.61 -7.99 2.03
CA ASN A 167 -1.64 -7.22 2.82
C ASN A 167 -2.02 -7.14 4.30
N LEU A 168 -3.30 -6.93 4.60
CA LEU A 168 -3.78 -6.84 5.99
C LEU A 168 -3.72 -8.19 6.70
N VAL A 169 -4.17 -9.25 6.03
CA VAL A 169 -4.18 -10.62 6.58
C VAL A 169 -2.75 -11.13 6.80
N ALA A 170 -1.85 -10.91 5.85
CA ALA A 170 -0.45 -11.30 6.01
C ALA A 170 0.19 -10.63 7.25
N ASN A 171 -0.08 -9.35 7.47
CA ASN A 171 0.35 -8.65 8.67
C ASN A 171 -0.29 -9.23 9.94
N ALA A 172 -1.60 -9.46 9.92
CA ALA A 172 -2.32 -9.99 11.08
C ALA A 172 -1.82 -11.39 11.50
N ILE A 173 -1.56 -12.28 10.53
CA ILE A 173 -0.96 -13.59 10.78
C ILE A 173 0.45 -13.45 11.38
N HIS A 174 1.25 -12.54 10.81
CA HIS A 174 2.63 -12.34 11.24
C HIS A 174 2.74 -11.85 12.70
N TYR A 175 1.89 -10.89 13.09
CA TYR A 175 1.94 -10.28 14.42
C TYR A 175 1.12 -11.02 15.48
N SER A 176 0.18 -11.88 15.09
CA SER A 176 -0.60 -12.68 16.04
C SER A 176 0.26 -13.76 16.68
N PRO A 177 0.20 -13.91 18.03
CA PRO A 177 0.95 -14.95 18.71
C PRO A 177 0.38 -16.35 18.41
N PRO A 178 1.20 -17.40 18.47
CA PRO A 178 0.73 -18.78 18.31
C PRO A 178 -0.46 -19.11 19.22
N GLY A 179 -1.48 -19.78 18.67
CA GLY A 179 -2.70 -20.16 19.39
C GLY A 179 -3.76 -19.05 19.51
N ARG A 180 -3.51 -17.88 18.96
CA ARG A 180 -4.50 -16.78 18.85
C ARG A 180 -4.61 -16.30 17.40
N PRO A 181 -5.35 -17.00 16.55
CA PRO A 181 -5.47 -16.66 15.15
C PRO A 181 -6.10 -15.28 14.98
N PRO A 182 -5.71 -14.52 13.94
CA PRO A 182 -6.39 -13.28 13.58
C PRO A 182 -7.82 -13.55 13.17
N ILE A 183 -8.67 -12.53 13.28
CA ILE A 183 -10.11 -12.62 12.99
C ILE A 183 -10.46 -11.61 11.90
N ILE A 184 -11.22 -12.05 10.90
CA ILE A 184 -11.82 -11.16 9.89
C ILE A 184 -13.31 -11.06 10.18
N THR A 185 -13.79 -9.85 10.48
CA THR A 185 -15.23 -9.62 10.74
C THR A 185 -15.77 -8.60 9.75
N GLY A 186 -17.09 -8.65 9.52
CA GLY A 186 -17.80 -7.69 8.67
C GLY A 186 -19.01 -7.10 9.37
N SER A 187 -19.26 -5.81 9.17
CA SER A 187 -20.47 -5.11 9.63
C SER A 187 -20.88 -4.05 8.62
N ALA A 188 -22.17 -3.64 8.66
CA ALA A 188 -22.68 -2.56 7.82
C ALA A 188 -23.34 -1.51 8.69
N LEU A 189 -23.01 -0.24 8.44
CA LEU A 189 -23.59 0.91 9.13
C LEU A 189 -23.61 2.11 8.18
N ASP A 190 -24.70 2.87 8.18
CA ASP A 190 -24.85 4.15 7.48
C ASP A 190 -24.45 4.12 5.99
N GLY A 191 -24.86 3.04 5.29
CA GLY A 191 -24.58 2.89 3.85
C GLY A 191 -23.12 2.52 3.53
N ARG A 192 -22.35 2.09 4.53
CA ARG A 192 -20.98 1.59 4.37
C ARG A 192 -20.86 0.19 4.94
N VAL A 193 -19.97 -0.59 4.35
CA VAL A 193 -19.55 -1.88 4.90
C VAL A 193 -18.16 -1.72 5.48
N GLU A 194 -17.96 -2.19 6.68
CA GLU A 194 -16.65 -2.27 7.34
C GLU A 194 -16.20 -3.72 7.40
N LEU A 195 -15.02 -3.99 6.85
CA LEU A 195 -14.25 -5.20 7.11
C LEU A 195 -13.17 -4.89 8.14
N ARG A 196 -13.10 -5.68 9.17
CA ARG A 196 -12.13 -5.55 10.26
C ARG A 196 -11.22 -6.75 10.26
N VAL A 197 -9.92 -6.51 10.08
CA VAL A 197 -8.87 -7.53 10.25
C VAL A 197 -8.23 -7.28 11.61
N VAL A 198 -8.50 -8.20 12.54
CA VAL A 198 -8.13 -8.11 13.96
C VAL A 198 -6.93 -9.00 14.24
N ASP A 199 -5.83 -8.45 14.71
CA ASP A 199 -4.72 -9.21 15.24
C ASP A 199 -4.68 -9.16 16.78
N HIS A 200 -3.88 -10.03 17.37
CA HIS A 200 -3.63 -10.13 18.80
C HIS A 200 -2.17 -9.84 19.16
N GLY A 201 -1.49 -9.10 18.32
CA GLY A 201 -0.08 -8.73 18.46
C GLY A 201 0.17 -7.63 19.51
N PRO A 202 1.33 -6.97 19.45
CA PRO A 202 1.68 -5.89 20.38
C PRO A 202 0.87 -4.62 20.20
N GLY A 203 0.11 -4.50 19.06
CA GLY A 203 -0.58 -3.28 18.70
C GLY A 203 0.37 -2.15 18.25
N ILE A 204 -0.19 -0.96 18.01
CA ILE A 204 0.56 0.22 17.58
C ILE A 204 0.23 1.40 18.50
N PRO A 205 1.25 2.05 19.12
CA PRO A 205 1.05 3.26 19.91
C PRO A 205 0.28 4.33 19.12
N HIS A 206 -0.64 5.02 19.77
CA HIS A 206 -1.48 6.03 19.11
C HIS A 206 -0.67 7.11 18.35
N ALA A 207 0.49 7.49 18.90
CA ALA A 207 1.39 8.46 18.30
C ALA A 207 2.00 8.00 16.95
N ASP A 208 2.07 6.68 16.72
CA ASP A 208 2.69 6.09 15.53
C ASP A 208 1.67 5.65 14.47
N ARG A 209 0.35 5.69 14.77
CA ARG A 209 -0.71 5.23 13.85
C ARG A 209 -0.73 5.92 12.50
N ALA A 210 -0.46 7.21 12.45
CA ALA A 210 -0.35 7.92 11.17
C ALA A 210 0.91 7.51 10.38
N ARG A 211 1.96 7.11 11.07
CA ARG A 211 3.26 6.77 10.48
C ARG A 211 3.31 5.38 9.89
N VAL A 212 2.49 4.42 10.36
CA VAL A 212 2.51 3.04 9.87
C VAL A 212 2.11 2.92 8.40
N PHE A 213 1.39 3.91 7.87
CA PHE A 213 1.03 3.99 6.45
C PHE A 213 2.07 4.71 5.60
N ALA A 214 3.11 5.29 6.21
CA ALA A 214 4.19 5.84 5.42
C ALA A 214 5.02 4.71 4.80
N PRO A 215 5.32 4.78 3.50
CA PRO A 215 6.13 3.77 2.84
C PRO A 215 7.45 3.55 3.57
N PHE A 216 7.88 2.29 3.68
CA PHE A 216 9.15 1.87 4.30
C PHE A 216 9.25 2.15 5.81
N GLN A 217 8.13 2.40 6.48
CA GLN A 217 8.09 2.48 7.95
C GLN A 217 7.98 1.10 8.56
N ARG A 218 8.84 0.82 9.54
CA ARG A 218 8.83 -0.39 10.35
C ARG A 218 8.83 0.05 11.82
N LEU A 219 7.82 -0.36 12.57
CA LEU A 219 7.72 -0.06 13.99
C LEU A 219 8.18 -1.26 14.82
N GLY A 220 9.27 -1.06 15.55
CA GLY A 220 9.71 -1.99 16.61
C GLY A 220 10.33 -3.32 16.16
N ASP A 221 10.43 -3.58 14.88
CA ASP A 221 10.96 -4.83 14.38
C ASP A 221 12.40 -4.64 13.89
N HIS A 222 13.35 -5.16 14.67
CA HIS A 222 14.77 -5.21 14.27
C HIS A 222 15.11 -6.50 13.50
N ASP A 223 14.12 -7.42 13.39
CA ASP A 223 14.31 -8.65 12.66
C ASP A 223 14.09 -8.43 11.16
N ASN A 224 15.12 -8.70 10.38
CA ASN A 224 15.17 -8.49 8.92
C ASN A 224 14.25 -9.47 8.14
N THR A 225 13.42 -10.26 8.86
CA THR A 225 12.58 -11.32 8.29
C THR A 225 11.26 -10.82 7.72
N VAL A 226 10.81 -9.62 8.11
CA VAL A 226 9.48 -9.09 7.74
C VAL A 226 9.62 -7.93 6.76
N GLY A 227 9.01 -8.07 5.60
CA GLY A 227 8.75 -7.12 4.50
C GLY A 227 9.35 -5.70 4.54
N VAL A 228 9.33 -5.03 3.41
CA VAL A 228 9.90 -3.68 3.16
C VAL A 228 9.14 -2.55 3.86
N GLY A 229 8.02 -2.84 4.53
CA GLY A 229 7.14 -1.80 5.09
C GLY A 229 6.31 -1.07 4.00
N LEU A 230 6.00 -1.74 2.91
CA LEU A 230 5.14 -1.21 1.83
C LEU A 230 3.69 -1.66 1.97
N GLY A 231 3.41 -2.85 2.52
CA GLY A 231 2.09 -3.48 2.49
C GLY A 231 0.97 -2.60 3.03
N LEU A 232 1.16 -1.94 4.19
CA LEU A 232 0.13 -1.03 4.74
C LEU A 232 -0.03 0.26 3.91
N ALA A 233 1.07 0.79 3.35
CA ALA A 233 1.01 1.96 2.47
C ALA A 233 0.24 1.63 1.18
N VAL A 234 0.51 0.47 0.57
CA VAL A 234 -0.21 -0.03 -0.61
C VAL A 234 -1.68 -0.30 -0.27
N ALA A 235 -1.96 -1.00 0.84
CA ALA A 235 -3.33 -1.28 1.28
C ALA A 235 -4.15 0.01 1.45
N ARG A 236 -3.58 1.04 2.08
CA ARG A 236 -4.25 2.33 2.25
C ARG A 236 -4.50 3.03 0.91
N GLY A 237 -3.46 3.15 0.07
CA GLY A 237 -3.59 3.80 -1.22
C GLY A 237 -4.59 3.11 -2.16
N LEU A 238 -4.62 1.77 -2.17
CA LEU A 238 -5.62 1.00 -2.93
C LEU A 238 -7.03 1.18 -2.35
N THR A 239 -7.18 1.19 -1.02
CA THR A 239 -8.48 1.43 -0.39
C THR A 239 -9.01 2.84 -0.73
N GLU A 240 -8.15 3.86 -0.71
CA GLU A 240 -8.49 5.22 -1.11
C GLU A 240 -8.88 5.29 -2.61
N ALA A 241 -8.16 4.57 -3.49
CA ALA A 241 -8.50 4.46 -4.91
C ALA A 241 -9.86 3.78 -5.14
N LEU A 242 -10.27 2.86 -4.27
CA LEU A 242 -11.58 2.21 -4.26
C LEU A 242 -12.70 3.08 -3.65
N GLY A 243 -12.41 4.32 -3.24
CA GLY A 243 -13.37 5.23 -2.59
C GLY A 243 -13.66 4.88 -1.12
N GLY A 244 -12.82 4.06 -0.52
CA GLY A 244 -12.89 3.63 0.88
C GLY A 244 -11.91 4.37 1.80
N THR A 245 -11.89 3.94 3.07
CA THR A 245 -10.91 4.38 4.08
C THR A 245 -10.31 3.18 4.78
N LEU A 246 -9.02 3.27 5.15
CA LEU A 246 -8.32 2.28 5.95
C LEU A 246 -7.78 2.95 7.21
N GLU A 247 -8.25 2.51 8.38
CA GLU A 247 -7.90 3.09 9.66
C GLU A 247 -7.47 2.02 10.68
N PRO A 248 -6.50 2.33 11.57
CA PRO A 248 -6.11 1.44 12.64
C PRO A 248 -6.95 1.73 13.88
N ASP A 249 -7.41 0.68 14.53
CA ASP A 249 -8.14 0.72 15.80
C ASP A 249 -7.49 -0.23 16.83
N ASP A 250 -7.81 -0.07 18.11
CA ASP A 250 -7.30 -0.92 19.16
C ASP A 250 -8.10 -2.24 19.24
N THR A 251 -7.39 -3.35 19.36
CA THR A 251 -8.02 -4.63 19.67
C THR A 251 -8.26 -4.73 21.18
N PRO A 252 -9.49 -4.96 21.65
CA PRO A 252 -9.76 -5.23 23.06
C PRO A 252 -8.92 -6.42 23.57
N GLY A 253 -8.12 -6.18 24.59
CA GLY A 253 -7.22 -7.20 25.14
C GLY A 253 -5.82 -7.23 24.51
N GLY A 254 -5.49 -6.27 23.66
CA GLY A 254 -4.20 -6.09 22.98
C GLY A 254 -4.21 -6.57 21.53
N GLY A 255 -3.50 -5.87 20.68
CA GLY A 255 -3.40 -6.10 19.25
C GLY A 255 -3.78 -4.86 18.45
N LEU A 256 -3.88 -5.02 17.14
CA LEU A 256 -4.29 -4.01 16.17
C LEU A 256 -5.50 -4.52 15.38
N THR A 257 -6.47 -3.63 15.18
CA THR A 257 -7.58 -3.86 14.27
C THR A 257 -7.44 -2.92 13.09
N MET A 258 -7.30 -3.47 11.88
CA MET A 258 -7.34 -2.66 10.65
C MET A 258 -8.77 -2.64 10.11
N VAL A 259 -9.34 -1.45 9.98
CA VAL A 259 -10.72 -1.23 9.55
C VAL A 259 -10.73 -0.70 8.12
N VAL A 260 -11.21 -1.52 7.19
CA VAL A 260 -11.48 -1.14 5.79
C VAL A 260 -12.95 -0.76 5.69
N SER A 261 -13.25 0.48 5.35
CA SER A 261 -14.63 0.95 5.14
C SER A 261 -14.86 1.27 3.68
N LEU A 262 -15.88 0.64 3.08
CA LEU A 262 -16.25 0.79 1.68
C LEU A 262 -17.73 1.22 1.55
N PRO A 263 -18.12 1.97 0.51
CA PRO A 263 -19.53 2.30 0.27
C PRO A 263 -20.31 1.03 -0.14
N CYS A 264 -21.55 0.89 0.38
CA CYS A 264 -22.47 -0.15 -0.10
C CYS A 264 -22.82 0.09 -1.58
N ALA A 265 -23.04 -0.98 -2.33
CA ALA A 265 -23.42 -0.89 -3.74
C ALA A 265 -24.75 -0.14 -3.98
N ASP A 266 -25.64 -0.14 -2.99
CA ASP A 266 -26.97 0.50 -3.08
C ASP A 266 -27.01 1.88 -2.39
N SER A 267 -25.86 2.48 -2.03
CA SER A 267 -25.82 3.83 -1.46
C SER A 267 -26.10 4.90 -2.54
N PRO A 268 -26.98 5.89 -2.28
CA PRO A 268 -27.23 6.98 -3.21
C PRO A 268 -25.94 7.79 -3.38
N GLY A 269 -25.31 7.69 -4.54
CA GLY A 269 -24.03 8.36 -4.88
C GLY A 269 -23.05 7.48 -5.64
N THR A 270 -23.28 6.18 -5.75
CA THR A 270 -22.40 5.24 -6.48
C THR A 270 -22.59 5.31 -8.00
N ASP A 271 -23.73 5.86 -8.48
CA ASP A 271 -24.05 5.98 -9.92
C ASP A 271 -23.32 7.13 -10.64
N SER A 272 -22.52 7.93 -9.96
CA SER A 272 -21.85 9.09 -10.57
C SER A 272 -20.44 8.86 -11.10
N LEU A 273 -19.92 7.65 -11.06
CA LEU A 273 -18.75 7.27 -11.86
C LEU A 273 -19.26 6.73 -13.21
N GLY A 274 -19.82 7.65 -14.03
CA GLY A 274 -20.34 7.35 -15.34
C GLY A 274 -19.24 6.84 -16.28
N ILE A 275 -19.11 5.53 -16.34
CA ILE A 275 -18.56 4.82 -17.48
C ILE A 275 -19.61 3.75 -17.80
N ASP A 276 -20.47 4.03 -18.78
CA ASP A 276 -21.28 3.00 -19.42
C ASP A 276 -20.37 1.83 -19.84
N PRO A 277 -20.74 0.60 -19.51
CA PRO A 277 -19.99 -0.55 -20.01
C PRO A 277 -20.02 -0.48 -21.54
N PRO A 278 -18.90 -0.71 -22.24
CA PRO A 278 -18.94 -0.84 -23.70
C PRO A 278 -19.92 -1.98 -24.01
N GLU A 279 -20.95 -1.67 -24.82
CA GLU A 279 -21.91 -2.62 -25.33
C GLU A 279 -21.17 -3.84 -25.88
N ALA A 280 -21.53 -5.02 -25.40
CA ALA A 280 -21.05 -6.30 -25.91
C ALA A 280 -21.65 -6.55 -27.30
N HIS A 281 -21.25 -5.76 -28.26
CA HIS A 281 -21.42 -6.02 -29.67
C HIS A 281 -20.05 -6.23 -30.30
N VAL A 282 -19.95 -7.39 -30.99
CA VAL A 282 -18.83 -7.87 -31.85
C VAL A 282 -17.99 -8.97 -31.20
N LEU A 283 -18.59 -10.14 -31.05
CA LEU A 283 -17.86 -11.43 -31.13
C LEU A 283 -18.60 -12.50 -31.96
N ASP A 284 -19.71 -12.17 -32.64
CA ASP A 284 -20.40 -13.12 -33.52
C ASP A 284 -19.96 -13.08 -35.01
N ASP A 285 -19.16 -12.10 -35.44
CA ASP A 285 -18.77 -11.98 -36.85
C ASP A 285 -17.43 -12.66 -37.22
N VAL A 286 -16.63 -13.11 -36.26
CA VAL A 286 -15.34 -13.77 -36.56
C VAL A 286 -15.52 -15.29 -36.79
N ALA A 287 -16.65 -15.88 -36.39
CA ALA A 287 -16.93 -17.31 -36.60
C ALA A 287 -17.56 -17.63 -37.96
N ALA A 288 -17.99 -16.63 -38.70
CA ALA A 288 -18.60 -16.81 -40.03
C ALA A 288 -17.58 -16.80 -41.19
N GLU A 289 -16.44 -16.17 -41.07
CA GLU A 289 -15.42 -16.09 -42.14
C GLU A 289 -14.44 -17.29 -42.20
N ALA A 290 -14.38 -18.14 -41.18
CA ALA A 290 -13.48 -19.30 -41.18
C ALA A 290 -14.04 -20.53 -41.89
N ARG A 291 -15.22 -20.45 -42.56
CA ARG A 291 -15.87 -21.59 -43.31
C ARG A 291 -15.86 -21.49 -44.82
N LEU A 292 -15.17 -20.51 -45.40
CA LEU A 292 -15.10 -20.34 -46.85
C LEU A 292 -13.65 -20.16 -47.32
N LEU A 293 -12.85 -21.21 -47.24
CA LEU A 293 -11.70 -21.42 -48.12
C LEU A 293 -11.57 -22.92 -48.43
N PRO A 294 -11.35 -23.26 -49.67
CA PRO A 294 -11.42 -24.61 -50.22
C PRO A 294 -10.24 -25.50 -49.81
#